data_e69009cbde61d259ebe1ea2c9cbf6973
#
_entry.id   e69009cbde61d259ebe1ea2c9cbf6973
#
_cell.length_a   1.000
_cell.length_b   1.000
_cell.length_c   1.000
_cell.angle_alpha   90.00
_cell.angle_beta   90.00
_cell.angle_gamma   90.00
#
_symmetry.space_group_name_H-M   'P 1'
#
loop_
_entity.id
_entity.type
_entity.pdbx_description
1 polymer ?
#
loop_
_entity_poly.entity_id
_entity_poly.type
_entity_poly.pdbx_seq_one_letter_code
_entity_poly.pdbx_strand_id
1 'polypeptide(L)'
;MARYTGPRVRVSRRIGFNVFENRKGDKALQDRPYPPGENGRKRARETDYGTQLKEKQKVRYMYGVLEKQFRNYYKEASRMNGITGENLLILLESRLDNVIYRAGFASTRPQARQLVSHRHFKLNGKFVDVPSHQVKAGDVIEIKNASQDLIVIQHTIDTGQDYVVPSWLDVDNKKKTVKTVSYTHLRAHETTRY
;
A
#
# COMPACT_ATOMS: atom_id res chain seq x y z
N MET A 1 14.87 8.78 2.40
CA MET A 1 13.52 8.73 3.01
C MET A 1 13.43 7.52 3.94
N ALA A 2 12.99 7.70 5.18
CA ALA A 2 12.95 6.62 6.17
C ALA A 2 11.88 5.58 5.82
N ARG A 3 12.25 4.28 5.83
CA ARG A 3 11.38 3.15 5.52
C ARG A 3 11.72 1.96 6.43
N TYR A 4 10.82 0.98 6.50
CA TYR A 4 11.11 -0.27 7.17
C TYR A 4 12.03 -1.14 6.30
N THR A 5 13.20 -1.48 6.82
CA THR A 5 14.22 -2.32 6.16
C THR A 5 14.44 -3.66 6.84
N GLY A 6 13.70 -3.95 7.90
CA GLY A 6 13.81 -5.17 8.69
C GLY A 6 13.21 -6.43 8.02
N PRO A 7 13.22 -7.56 8.70
CA PRO A 7 12.81 -8.87 8.16
C PRO A 7 11.30 -8.96 7.95
N ARG A 8 10.86 -8.87 6.70
CA ARG A 8 9.44 -8.84 6.29
C ARG A 8 8.69 -10.12 6.65
N VAL A 9 9.25 -11.28 6.35
CA VAL A 9 8.64 -12.59 6.64
C VAL A 9 8.38 -12.79 8.14
N ARG A 10 9.30 -12.33 8.99
CA ARG A 10 9.14 -12.40 10.45
C ARG A 10 7.95 -11.57 10.93
N VAL A 11 7.73 -10.40 10.32
CA VAL A 11 6.58 -9.53 10.61
C VAL A 11 5.28 -10.20 10.17
N SER A 12 5.21 -10.73 8.94
CA SER A 12 4.03 -11.44 8.43
C SER A 12 3.65 -12.63 9.32
N ARG A 13 4.61 -13.44 9.73
CA ARG A 13 4.38 -14.57 10.67
C ARG A 13 3.91 -14.11 12.05
N ARG A 14 4.41 -12.98 12.56
CA ARG A 14 3.96 -12.43 13.87
C ARG A 14 2.51 -11.98 13.82
N ILE A 15 2.08 -11.39 12.70
CA ILE A 15 0.73 -10.88 12.49
C ILE A 15 -0.22 -12.01 12.10
N GLY A 16 0.30 -13.10 11.49
CA GLY A 16 -0.50 -14.20 10.96
C GLY A 16 -1.11 -13.92 9.57
N PHE A 17 -0.61 -12.89 8.88
CA PHE A 17 -1.08 -12.44 7.59
C PHE A 17 0.08 -11.97 6.71
N ASN A 18 0.03 -12.20 5.37
CA ASN A 18 1.06 -11.72 4.46
C ASN A 18 0.93 -10.23 4.20
N VAL A 19 1.47 -9.42 5.11
CA VAL A 19 1.34 -7.95 5.12
C VAL A 19 2.03 -7.29 3.91
N PHE A 20 3.04 -7.94 3.35
CA PHE A 20 3.84 -7.37 2.25
C PHE A 20 3.44 -7.93 0.88
N GLU A 21 2.40 -8.75 0.80
CA GLU A 21 1.84 -9.31 -0.44
C GLU A 21 2.92 -9.91 -1.35
N ASN A 22 3.86 -10.65 -0.74
CA ASN A 22 4.96 -11.26 -1.47
C ASN A 22 4.89 -12.80 -1.37
N ARG A 23 5.27 -13.49 -2.46
CA ARG A 23 5.28 -14.96 -2.55
C ARG A 23 6.07 -15.65 -1.42
N LYS A 24 7.17 -15.02 -0.93
CA LYS A 24 7.96 -15.56 0.19
C LYS A 24 7.19 -15.50 1.51
N GLY A 25 6.33 -14.50 1.69
CA GLY A 25 5.46 -14.36 2.86
C GLY A 25 4.39 -15.45 2.88
N ASP A 26 3.73 -15.71 1.74
CA ASP A 26 2.72 -16.76 1.63
C ASP A 26 3.30 -18.12 1.90
N LYS A 27 4.41 -18.48 1.25
CA LYS A 27 5.11 -19.74 1.50
C LYS A 27 5.50 -19.89 2.98
N ALA A 28 6.03 -18.84 3.59
CA ALA A 28 6.44 -18.91 4.99
C ALA A 28 5.27 -19.04 5.98
N LEU A 29 4.08 -18.54 5.64
CA LEU A 29 2.87 -18.72 6.43
C LEU A 29 2.29 -20.13 6.26
N GLN A 30 2.40 -20.72 5.06
CA GLN A 30 2.02 -22.11 4.82
C GLN A 30 2.94 -23.09 5.57
N ASP A 31 4.26 -22.91 5.44
CA ASP A 31 5.24 -23.80 6.07
C ASP A 31 5.29 -23.65 7.59
N ARG A 32 5.10 -22.45 8.11
CA ARG A 32 5.28 -22.08 9.52
C ARG A 32 4.21 -21.07 9.98
N PRO A 33 2.94 -21.50 10.20
CA PRO A 33 1.82 -20.62 10.52
C PRO A 33 1.83 -20.08 11.96
N TYR A 34 2.95 -20.12 12.64
CA TYR A 34 3.11 -19.68 14.03
C TYR A 34 4.08 -18.49 14.13
N PRO A 35 3.94 -17.63 15.17
CA PRO A 35 4.83 -16.50 15.40
C PRO A 35 6.31 -16.92 15.44
N PRO A 36 7.25 -16.03 15.06
CA PRO A 36 8.67 -16.31 15.12
C PRO A 36 9.16 -16.33 16.59
N GLY A 37 10.21 -17.10 16.82
CA GLY A 37 10.86 -17.24 18.12
C GLY A 37 10.66 -18.62 18.73
N GLU A 38 11.39 -18.90 19.81
CA GLU A 38 11.40 -20.18 20.51
C GLU A 38 10.01 -20.58 21.03
N ASN A 39 9.30 -19.62 21.60
CA ASN A 39 7.95 -19.82 22.15
C ASN A 39 6.82 -19.67 21.10
N GLY A 40 7.15 -19.54 19.82
CA GLY A 40 6.14 -19.29 18.77
C GLY A 40 5.07 -20.39 18.64
N ARG A 41 5.39 -21.63 19.02
CA ARG A 41 4.44 -22.78 19.01
C ARG A 41 3.58 -22.86 20.28
N LYS A 42 3.97 -22.17 21.34
CA LYS A 42 3.18 -22.18 22.58
C LYS A 42 1.93 -21.33 22.40
N ARG A 43 0.80 -21.82 22.89
CA ARG A 43 -0.45 -21.06 22.88
C ARG A 43 -0.32 -19.88 23.86
N ALA A 44 -0.28 -18.68 23.35
CA ALA A 44 -0.33 -17.47 24.14
C ALA A 44 -1.78 -16.98 24.28
N ARG A 45 -2.15 -16.51 25.46
CA ARG A 45 -3.43 -15.83 25.65
C ARG A 45 -3.37 -14.48 24.93
N GLU A 46 -4.24 -14.26 23.97
CA GLU A 46 -4.40 -12.98 23.33
C GLU A 46 -5.21 -12.04 24.22
N THR A 47 -4.69 -10.84 24.44
CA THR A 47 -5.40 -9.76 25.12
C THR A 47 -6.04 -8.83 24.09
N ASP A 48 -7.12 -8.12 24.45
CA ASP A 48 -7.77 -7.15 23.56
C ASP A 48 -6.79 -6.09 23.06
N TYR A 49 -5.92 -5.62 23.95
CA TYR A 49 -4.82 -4.71 23.56
C TYR A 49 -3.89 -5.34 22.52
N GLY A 50 -3.53 -6.61 22.70
CA GLY A 50 -2.66 -7.34 21.76
C GLY A 50 -3.28 -7.45 20.37
N THR A 51 -4.58 -7.75 20.31
CA THR A 51 -5.34 -7.83 19.05
C THR A 51 -5.41 -6.47 18.35
N GLN A 52 -5.79 -5.43 19.08
CA GLN A 52 -5.82 -4.05 18.52
C GLN A 52 -4.43 -3.59 18.04
N LEU A 53 -3.38 -3.91 18.79
CA LEU A 53 -2.01 -3.59 18.40
C LEU A 53 -1.62 -4.33 17.13
N LYS A 54 -1.98 -5.62 16.97
CA LYS A 54 -1.71 -6.38 15.74
C LYS A 54 -2.40 -5.77 14.53
N GLU A 55 -3.68 -5.41 14.63
CA GLU A 55 -4.42 -4.78 13.54
C GLU A 55 -3.82 -3.41 13.15
N LYS A 56 -3.48 -2.58 14.12
CA LYS A 56 -2.76 -1.33 13.85
C LYS A 56 -1.43 -1.58 13.13
N GLN A 57 -0.63 -2.54 13.59
CA GLN A 57 0.65 -2.88 12.98
C GLN A 57 0.50 -3.47 11.58
N LYS A 58 -0.55 -4.27 11.33
CA LYS A 58 -0.89 -4.81 10.03
C LYS A 58 -1.05 -3.68 8.99
N VAL A 59 -1.95 -2.72 9.27
CA VAL A 59 -2.19 -1.56 8.39
C VAL A 59 -0.90 -0.76 8.19
N ARG A 60 -0.18 -0.43 9.26
CA ARG A 60 1.06 0.33 9.19
C ARG A 60 2.12 -0.30 8.29
N TYR A 61 2.33 -1.61 8.40
CA TYR A 61 3.31 -2.33 7.58
C TYR A 61 2.84 -2.50 6.13
N MET A 62 1.54 -2.72 5.91
CA MET A 62 0.95 -2.86 4.58
C MET A 62 1.24 -1.61 3.72
N TYR A 63 1.02 -0.42 4.26
CA TYR A 63 1.33 0.84 3.56
C TYR A 63 2.78 1.31 3.70
N GLY A 64 3.62 0.57 4.43
CA GLY A 64 5.03 0.90 4.61
C GLY A 64 5.28 2.23 5.33
N VAL A 65 4.37 2.64 6.21
CA VAL A 65 4.41 3.91 6.96
C VAL A 65 5.09 3.69 8.31
N LEU A 66 5.93 4.64 8.75
CA LEU A 66 6.53 4.63 10.08
C LEU A 66 5.55 5.13 11.16
N GLU A 67 5.76 4.72 12.41
CA GLU A 67 4.85 4.97 13.52
C GLU A 67 4.51 6.46 13.70
N LYS A 68 5.51 7.35 13.64
CA LYS A 68 5.30 8.80 13.77
C LYS A 68 4.35 9.33 12.69
N GLN A 69 4.57 8.92 11.44
CA GLN A 69 3.73 9.35 10.32
C GLN A 69 2.34 8.73 10.38
N PHE A 70 2.22 7.46 10.78
CA PHE A 70 0.94 6.79 10.97
C PHE A 70 0.09 7.51 12.04
N ARG A 71 0.72 7.92 13.14
CA ARG A 71 0.05 8.73 14.18
C ARG A 71 -0.44 10.08 13.65
N ASN A 72 0.32 10.71 12.75
CA ASN A 72 -0.10 11.96 12.12
C ASN A 72 -1.35 11.76 11.25
N TYR A 73 -1.37 10.70 10.42
CA TYR A 73 -2.58 10.34 9.65
C TYR A 73 -3.79 10.04 10.53
N TYR A 74 -3.59 9.35 11.64
CA TYR A 74 -4.69 9.11 12.59
C TYR A 74 -5.23 10.42 13.20
N LYS A 75 -4.35 11.34 13.59
CA LYS A 75 -4.76 12.66 14.09
C LYS A 75 -5.51 13.47 13.04
N GLU A 76 -5.10 13.38 11.79
CA GLU A 76 -5.78 14.06 10.67
C GLU A 76 -7.14 13.41 10.42
N ALA A 77 -7.21 12.09 10.34
CA ALA A 77 -8.45 11.33 10.17
C ALA A 77 -9.49 11.61 11.28
N SER A 78 -9.03 11.77 12.52
CA SER A 78 -9.92 12.09 13.66
C SER A 78 -10.50 13.51 13.64
N ARG A 79 -9.91 14.41 12.85
CA ARG A 79 -10.43 15.78 12.66
C ARG A 79 -11.41 15.90 11.50
N MET A 80 -11.39 14.89 10.59
CA MET A 80 -12.31 14.86 9.46
C MET A 80 -13.70 14.40 9.91
N ASN A 81 -14.74 14.90 9.24
CA ASN A 81 -16.10 14.44 9.46
C ASN A 81 -16.26 12.97 9.01
N GLY A 82 -17.00 12.17 9.77
CA GLY A 82 -17.28 10.78 9.48
C GLY A 82 -16.54 9.79 10.39
N ILE A 83 -16.46 8.53 9.96
CA ILE A 83 -15.84 7.45 10.74
C ILE A 83 -14.31 7.54 10.63
N THR A 84 -13.63 7.74 11.76
CA THR A 84 -12.16 7.92 11.82
C THR A 84 -11.39 6.79 11.12
N GLY A 85 -11.86 5.55 11.23
CA GLY A 85 -11.23 4.39 10.58
C GLY A 85 -11.28 4.48 9.06
N GLU A 86 -12.43 4.84 8.49
CA GLU A 86 -12.62 5.03 7.04
C GLU A 86 -11.77 6.21 6.54
N ASN A 87 -11.81 7.34 7.24
CA ASN A 87 -10.99 8.50 6.92
C ASN A 87 -9.49 8.16 6.91
N LEU A 88 -9.02 7.36 7.88
CA LEU A 88 -7.64 6.90 7.94
C LEU A 88 -7.28 6.05 6.72
N LEU A 89 -8.16 5.12 6.31
CA LEU A 89 -7.95 4.30 5.12
C LEU A 89 -7.94 5.16 3.85
N ILE A 90 -8.84 6.12 3.72
CA ILE A 90 -8.85 7.09 2.61
C ILE A 90 -7.50 7.83 2.52
N LEU A 91 -7.00 8.35 3.64
CA LEU A 91 -5.71 9.04 3.67
C LEU A 91 -4.53 8.13 3.32
N LEU A 92 -4.59 6.86 3.64
CA LEU A 92 -3.54 5.90 3.30
C LEU A 92 -3.63 5.42 1.85
N GLU A 93 -4.85 5.21 1.32
CA GLU A 93 -5.07 4.80 -0.07
C GLU A 93 -4.78 5.95 -1.05
N SER A 94 -5.08 7.20 -0.70
CA SER A 94 -4.83 8.38 -1.54
C SER A 94 -3.35 8.79 -1.67
N ARG A 95 -2.44 8.10 -1.00
CA ARG A 95 -0.99 8.33 -1.17
C ARG A 95 -0.54 7.97 -2.59
N LEU A 96 0.28 8.81 -3.19
CA LEU A 96 0.77 8.63 -4.58
C LEU A 96 1.49 7.29 -4.76
N ASP A 97 2.33 6.87 -3.79
CA ASP A 97 3.02 5.57 -3.85
C ASP A 97 2.03 4.39 -3.87
N ASN A 98 0.94 4.50 -3.12
CA ASN A 98 -0.08 3.47 -3.08
C ASN A 98 -0.99 3.50 -4.32
N VAL A 99 -1.37 4.67 -4.82
CA VAL A 99 -2.16 4.82 -6.07
C VAL A 99 -1.44 4.16 -7.24
N ILE A 100 -0.14 4.41 -7.40
CA ILE A 100 0.69 3.79 -8.45
C ILE A 100 0.76 2.27 -8.31
N TYR A 101 0.85 1.76 -7.07
CA TYR A 101 0.81 0.33 -6.81
C TYR A 101 -0.57 -0.26 -7.16
N ARG A 102 -1.67 0.37 -6.74
CA ARG A 102 -3.04 -0.06 -7.03
C ARG A 102 -3.40 0.01 -8.52
N ALA A 103 -2.78 0.94 -9.24
CA ALA A 103 -2.91 1.07 -10.69
C ALA A 103 -2.14 0.00 -11.49
N GLY A 104 -1.33 -0.84 -10.83
CA GLY A 104 -0.56 -1.89 -11.49
C GLY A 104 0.72 -1.40 -12.20
N PHE A 105 1.20 -0.19 -11.92
CA PHE A 105 2.48 0.31 -12.48
C PHE A 105 3.71 -0.10 -11.66
N ALA A 106 3.50 -0.73 -10.52
CA ALA A 106 4.56 -1.29 -9.69
C ALA A 106 4.10 -2.59 -9.04
N SER A 107 4.94 -3.60 -9.03
CA SER A 107 4.63 -4.91 -8.43
C SER A 107 4.59 -4.91 -6.90
N THR A 108 5.15 -3.88 -6.27
CA THR A 108 5.14 -3.74 -4.80
C THR A 108 5.09 -2.26 -4.39
N ARG A 109 4.49 -1.96 -3.22
CA ARG A 109 4.48 -0.59 -2.67
C ARG A 109 5.89 0.01 -2.47
N PRO A 110 6.92 -0.72 -2.00
CA PRO A 110 8.28 -0.20 -1.96
C PRO A 110 8.87 0.17 -3.33
N GLN A 111 8.53 -0.57 -4.38
CA GLN A 111 8.94 -0.27 -5.75
C GLN A 111 8.22 0.99 -6.26
N ALA A 112 6.90 1.09 -6.07
CA ALA A 112 6.14 2.31 -6.39
C ALA A 112 6.75 3.54 -5.73
N ARG A 113 7.07 3.44 -4.44
CA ARG A 113 7.73 4.50 -3.68
C ARG A 113 9.08 4.90 -4.27
N GLN A 114 9.89 3.95 -4.74
CA GLN A 114 11.17 4.22 -5.37
C GLN A 114 10.98 4.91 -6.71
N LEU A 115 10.06 4.42 -7.54
CA LEU A 115 9.77 5.02 -8.85
C LEU A 115 9.30 6.48 -8.71
N VAL A 116 8.43 6.79 -7.73
CA VAL A 116 8.04 8.18 -7.45
C VAL A 116 9.24 9.03 -7.06
N SER A 117 10.05 8.56 -6.08
CA SER A 117 11.22 9.31 -5.60
C SER A 117 12.25 9.56 -6.71
N HIS A 118 12.29 8.72 -7.74
CA HIS A 118 13.16 8.85 -8.91
C HIS A 118 12.51 9.68 -10.04
N ARG A 119 11.36 10.32 -9.80
CA ARG A 119 10.66 11.21 -10.73
C ARG A 119 10.24 10.55 -12.04
N HIS A 120 9.77 9.30 -11.96
CA HIS A 120 9.24 8.60 -13.14
C HIS A 120 7.78 8.96 -13.46
N PHE A 121 7.09 9.69 -12.55
CA PHE A 121 5.69 10.07 -12.68
C PHE A 121 5.49 11.57 -12.69
N LYS A 122 4.43 11.99 -13.37
CA LYS A 122 3.88 13.34 -13.35
C LYS A 122 2.48 13.29 -12.75
N LEU A 123 2.12 14.30 -12.00
CA LEU A 123 0.76 14.53 -11.51
C LEU A 123 0.26 15.84 -12.13
N ASN A 124 -0.84 15.76 -12.87
CA ASN A 124 -1.41 16.91 -13.60
C ASN A 124 -0.34 17.65 -14.43
N GLY A 125 0.51 16.90 -15.14
CA GLY A 125 1.60 17.41 -15.98
C GLY A 125 2.86 17.86 -15.23
N LYS A 126 2.85 17.93 -13.89
CA LYS A 126 4.01 18.35 -13.08
C LYS A 126 4.75 17.15 -12.48
N PHE A 127 6.07 17.21 -12.42
CA PHE A 127 6.88 16.17 -11.77
C PHE A 127 6.66 16.17 -10.27
N VAL A 128 6.42 14.99 -9.71
CA VAL A 128 6.29 14.78 -8.26
C VAL A 128 7.28 13.72 -7.81
N ASP A 129 8.06 14.02 -6.75
CA ASP A 129 9.06 13.13 -6.16
C ASP A 129 8.74 12.78 -4.69
N VAL A 130 7.56 13.20 -4.20
CA VAL A 130 7.10 12.94 -2.84
C VAL A 130 6.09 11.80 -2.84
N PRO A 131 6.48 10.56 -2.42
CA PRO A 131 5.58 9.40 -2.43
C PRO A 131 4.37 9.52 -1.48
N SER A 132 4.47 10.37 -0.46
CA SER A 132 3.38 10.63 0.50
C SER A 132 2.43 11.73 0.03
N HIS A 133 2.58 12.23 -1.20
CA HIS A 133 1.66 13.21 -1.75
C HIS A 133 0.24 12.65 -1.78
N GLN A 134 -0.73 13.44 -1.32
CA GLN A 134 -2.15 13.06 -1.31
C GLN A 134 -2.75 13.38 -2.69
N VAL A 135 -3.18 12.35 -3.38
CA VAL A 135 -3.86 12.45 -4.68
C VAL A 135 -5.34 12.74 -4.43
N LYS A 136 -5.91 13.66 -5.17
CA LYS A 136 -7.32 14.07 -5.06
C LYS A 136 -8.15 13.44 -6.18
N ALA A 137 -9.45 13.37 -5.99
CA ALA A 137 -10.37 12.99 -7.04
C ALA A 137 -10.24 13.94 -8.25
N GLY A 138 -10.18 13.38 -9.44
CA GLY A 138 -9.95 14.14 -10.68
C GLY A 138 -8.48 14.33 -11.07
N ASP A 139 -7.53 14.00 -10.21
CA ASP A 139 -6.10 14.08 -10.55
C ASP A 139 -5.73 13.03 -11.61
N VAL A 140 -4.83 13.41 -12.51
CA VAL A 140 -4.30 12.55 -13.56
C VAL A 140 -2.81 12.29 -13.30
N ILE A 141 -2.46 11.00 -13.21
CA ILE A 141 -1.09 10.55 -13.03
C ILE A 141 -0.61 9.95 -14.34
N GLU A 142 0.55 10.39 -14.82
CA GLU A 142 1.15 9.96 -16.08
C GLU A 142 2.56 9.45 -15.86
N ILE A 143 2.96 8.44 -16.63
CA ILE A 143 4.36 8.01 -16.66
C ILE A 143 5.13 8.98 -17.56
N LYS A 144 6.30 9.43 -17.09
CA LYS A 144 7.23 10.26 -17.88
C LYS A 144 7.59 9.56 -19.20
N ASN A 145 7.57 10.26 -20.35
CA ASN A 145 7.86 9.68 -21.66
C ASN A 145 9.17 8.87 -21.68
N ALA A 146 10.25 9.43 -21.17
CA ALA A 146 11.56 8.76 -21.10
C ALA A 146 11.58 7.52 -20.14
N SER A 147 10.51 7.30 -19.38
CA SER A 147 10.39 6.18 -18.44
C SER A 147 9.37 5.14 -18.90
N GLN A 148 8.70 5.37 -20.01
CA GLN A 148 7.68 4.45 -20.54
C GLN A 148 8.25 3.11 -20.98
N ASP A 149 9.53 3.10 -21.41
CA ASP A 149 10.23 1.92 -21.90
C ASP A 149 11.06 1.22 -20.82
N LEU A 150 10.93 1.65 -19.55
CA LEU A 150 11.58 0.96 -18.44
C LEU A 150 11.05 -0.47 -18.32
N ILE A 151 11.95 -1.44 -18.46
CA ILE A 151 11.65 -2.89 -18.36
C ILE A 151 10.83 -3.23 -17.12
N VAL A 152 11.14 -2.57 -16.01
CA VAL A 152 10.46 -2.77 -14.72
C VAL A 152 8.97 -2.40 -14.80
N ILE A 153 8.64 -1.31 -15.47
CA ILE A 153 7.25 -0.82 -15.62
C ILE A 153 6.52 -1.71 -16.65
N GLN A 154 7.15 -1.99 -17.79
CA GLN A 154 6.56 -2.85 -18.82
C GLN A 154 6.27 -4.24 -18.27
N HIS A 155 7.23 -4.88 -17.61
CA HIS A 155 7.04 -6.19 -16.98
C HIS A 155 5.89 -6.18 -15.97
N THR A 156 5.72 -5.08 -15.22
CA THR A 156 4.63 -5.00 -14.23
C THR A 156 3.27 -4.84 -14.91
N ILE A 157 3.19 -4.08 -15.99
CA ILE A 157 1.96 -3.93 -16.79
C ILE A 157 1.59 -5.27 -17.45
N ASP A 158 2.57 -5.97 -18.03
CA ASP A 158 2.34 -7.26 -18.72
C ASP A 158 1.94 -8.38 -17.74
N THR A 159 2.58 -8.42 -16.57
CA THR A 159 2.28 -9.42 -15.53
C THR A 159 1.04 -9.03 -14.71
N GLY A 160 0.71 -7.75 -14.68
CA GLY A 160 -0.36 -7.16 -13.86
C GLY A 160 -1.76 -7.31 -14.45
N GLN A 161 -1.98 -8.08 -15.53
CA GLN A 161 -3.31 -8.34 -16.09
C GLN A 161 -4.26 -9.01 -15.09
N ASP A 162 -3.73 -9.67 -14.06
CA ASP A 162 -4.50 -10.31 -12.98
C ASP A 162 -4.78 -9.36 -11.79
N TYR A 163 -4.26 -8.12 -11.82
CA TYR A 163 -4.53 -7.15 -10.76
C TYR A 163 -5.93 -6.58 -10.89
N VAL A 164 -6.72 -6.78 -9.86
CA VAL A 164 -8.03 -6.13 -9.75
C VAL A 164 -7.80 -4.64 -9.45
N VAL A 165 -7.94 -3.80 -10.49
CA VAL A 165 -7.90 -2.35 -10.31
C VAL A 165 -9.12 -1.92 -9.51
N PRO A 166 -8.96 -1.14 -8.43
CA PRO A 166 -10.08 -0.65 -7.64
C PRO A 166 -11.01 0.25 -8.46
N SER A 167 -12.31 0.23 -8.18
CA SER A 167 -13.35 0.99 -8.89
C SER A 167 -13.15 2.52 -8.87
N TRP A 168 -12.38 3.03 -7.92
CA TRP A 168 -12.05 4.45 -7.79
C TRP A 168 -10.87 4.92 -8.65
N LEU A 169 -10.23 4.00 -9.38
CA LEU A 169 -9.16 4.29 -10.35
C LEU A 169 -9.62 3.91 -11.76
N ASP A 170 -9.42 4.82 -12.69
CA ASP A 170 -9.54 4.57 -14.13
C ASP A 170 -8.13 4.49 -14.72
N VAL A 171 -7.73 3.32 -15.20
CA VAL A 171 -6.37 3.04 -15.68
C VAL A 171 -6.38 2.78 -17.18
N ASP A 172 -5.73 3.65 -17.93
CA ASP A 172 -5.48 3.45 -19.36
C ASP A 172 -4.04 2.92 -19.56
N ASN A 173 -3.91 1.60 -19.68
CA ASN A 173 -2.61 0.95 -19.89
C ASN A 173 -1.96 1.32 -21.22
N LYS A 174 -2.73 1.66 -22.26
CA LYS A 174 -2.19 2.07 -23.57
C LYS A 174 -1.55 3.45 -23.48
N LYS A 175 -2.21 4.38 -22.82
CA LYS A 175 -1.69 5.75 -22.60
C LYS A 175 -0.76 5.81 -21.39
N LYS A 176 -0.68 4.73 -20.61
CA LYS A 176 0.11 4.69 -19.36
C LYS A 176 -0.28 5.81 -18.38
N THR A 177 -1.60 6.04 -18.27
CA THR A 177 -2.18 7.09 -17.43
C THR A 177 -3.18 6.51 -16.43
N VAL A 178 -3.29 7.14 -15.29
CA VAL A 178 -4.27 6.82 -14.24
C VAL A 178 -5.04 8.07 -13.88
N LYS A 179 -6.35 7.98 -13.88
CA LYS A 179 -7.24 9.02 -13.39
C LYS A 179 -7.92 8.55 -12.11
N THR A 180 -7.89 9.38 -11.08
CA THR A 180 -8.65 9.13 -9.85
C THR A 180 -10.08 9.62 -10.04
N VAL A 181 -11.05 8.74 -9.87
CA VAL A 181 -12.47 9.07 -10.09
C VAL A 181 -13.09 9.62 -8.82
N SER A 182 -13.11 8.85 -7.73
CA SER A 182 -13.72 9.26 -6.47
C SER A 182 -13.27 8.34 -5.33
N TYR A 183 -13.03 8.92 -4.16
CA TYR A 183 -12.74 8.14 -2.93
C TYR A 183 -13.99 7.78 -2.12
N THR A 184 -15.18 8.21 -2.54
CA THR A 184 -16.44 7.98 -1.80
C THR A 184 -16.84 6.50 -1.73
N HIS A 185 -16.28 5.66 -2.60
CA HIS A 185 -16.54 4.21 -2.65
C HIS A 185 -15.48 3.35 -1.94
N LEU A 186 -14.49 3.97 -1.26
CA LEU A 186 -13.56 3.24 -0.40
C LEU A 186 -14.30 2.72 0.85
N ARG A 187 -15.12 1.69 0.66
CA ARG A 187 -15.68 0.94 1.79
C ARG A 187 -14.58 0.05 2.37
N ALA A 188 -14.58 -0.12 3.68
CA ALA A 188 -13.63 -0.95 4.43
C ALA A 188 -13.53 -2.41 3.88
N HIS A 189 -14.51 -2.86 3.10
CA HIS A 189 -14.56 -4.19 2.48
C HIS A 189 -13.52 -4.40 1.36
N GLU A 190 -13.08 -3.36 0.65
CA GLU A 190 -12.07 -3.52 -0.40
C GLU A 190 -10.64 -3.63 0.15
N THR A 191 -10.42 -3.16 1.36
CA THR A 191 -9.13 -3.26 2.05
C THR A 191 -8.95 -4.57 2.83
N THR A 192 -10.03 -5.33 3.06
CA THR A 192 -10.03 -6.57 3.86
C THR A 192 -10.08 -7.84 3.00
N ARG A 193 -10.09 -7.73 1.67
CA ARG A 193 -10.13 -8.89 0.75
C ARG A 193 -8.76 -9.53 0.48
N TYR A 194 -7.83 -9.39 1.45
CA TYR A 194 -6.55 -10.10 1.36
C TYR A 194 -6.21 -10.77 2.68
#